data_4ff53b42d72d1fa185680e9482bade2b
#
_entry.id   4ff53b42d72d1fa185680e9482bade2b
#
_cell.length_a   1.000
_cell.length_b   1.000
_cell.length_c   1.000
_cell.angle_alpha   90.00
_cell.angle_beta   90.00
_cell.angle_gamma   90.00
#
_symmetry.space_group_name_H-M   'P 1'
#
loop_
_entity.id
_entity.type
_entity.pdbx_description
1 polymer ?
#
loop_
_entity_poly.entity_id
_entity_poly.type
_entity_poly.pdbx_seq_one_letter_code
_entity_poly.pdbx_strand_id
1 'polypeptide(L)'
;MTEINLGYFSPAELGAAIRAERKALGRTQKWVANQCRIRAATVSYIENGKNVEMFTVMIVLTALGKGLQIVDRHVALDQIQGMFDEED
;
A
#
# COMPACT_ATOMS: atom_id res chain seq x y z
N MET A 1 -6.26 -21.21 -10.92
CA MET A 1 -6.66 -19.99 -11.63
C MET A 1 -5.45 -19.06 -11.70
N THR A 2 -5.19 -18.51 -12.86
CA THR A 2 -4.07 -17.61 -13.02
C THR A 2 -4.50 -16.18 -12.69
N GLU A 3 -3.89 -15.58 -11.72
CA GLU A 3 -4.09 -14.17 -11.44
C GLU A 3 -3.23 -13.33 -12.36
N ILE A 4 -3.81 -12.28 -12.91
CA ILE A 4 -3.06 -11.30 -13.68
C ILE A 4 -2.64 -10.22 -12.70
N ASN A 5 -1.33 -10.11 -12.47
CA ASN A 5 -0.80 -9.08 -11.59
C ASN A 5 -0.55 -7.82 -12.40
N LEU A 6 -1.48 -6.88 -12.30
CA LEU A 6 -1.40 -5.60 -12.99
C LEU A 6 -0.73 -4.52 -12.13
N GLY A 7 -0.32 -4.88 -10.91
CA GLY A 7 0.23 -3.92 -9.96
C GLY A 7 -0.86 -3.05 -9.35
N TYR A 8 -0.45 -2.10 -8.53
CA TYR A 8 -1.37 -1.19 -7.85
C TYR A 8 -1.22 0.21 -8.44
N PHE A 9 -2.36 0.82 -8.72
CA PHE A 9 -2.43 2.10 -9.42
C PHE A 9 -2.49 3.29 -8.48
N SER A 10 -2.96 3.08 -7.24
CA SER A 10 -3.16 4.18 -6.31
C SER A 10 -2.73 3.79 -4.90
N PRO A 11 -2.46 4.77 -4.05
CA PRO A 11 -2.20 4.51 -2.64
C PRO A 11 -3.33 3.76 -1.95
N ALA A 12 -4.58 4.01 -2.34
CA ALA A 12 -5.74 3.32 -1.77
C ALA A 12 -5.71 1.83 -2.10
N GLU A 13 -5.38 1.47 -3.34
CA GLU A 13 -5.27 0.08 -3.75
C GLU A 13 -4.13 -0.62 -3.03
N LEU A 14 -2.97 0.04 -2.94
CA LEU A 14 -1.82 -0.51 -2.22
C LEU A 14 -2.15 -0.67 -0.74
N GLY A 15 -2.79 0.32 -0.14
CA GLY A 15 -3.18 0.27 1.27
C GLY A 15 -4.13 -0.89 1.55
N ALA A 16 -5.10 -1.10 0.67
CA ALA A 16 -6.04 -2.22 0.81
C ALA A 16 -5.31 -3.57 0.71
N ALA A 17 -4.33 -3.67 -0.18
CA ALA A 17 -3.52 -4.88 -0.32
C ALA A 17 -2.68 -5.13 0.93
N ILE A 18 -2.08 -4.10 1.49
CA ILE A 18 -1.30 -4.20 2.72
C ILE A 18 -2.19 -4.69 3.86
N ARG A 19 -3.40 -4.14 3.97
CA ARG A 19 -4.36 -4.56 4.98
C ARG A 19 -4.73 -6.04 4.81
N ALA A 20 -4.98 -6.47 3.59
CA ALA A 20 -5.32 -7.86 3.30
C ALA A 20 -4.19 -8.80 3.69
N GLU A 21 -2.95 -8.43 3.38
CA GLU A 21 -1.78 -9.24 3.73
C GLU A 21 -1.60 -9.31 5.25
N ARG A 22 -1.78 -8.19 5.93
CA ARG A 22 -1.70 -8.16 7.39
C ARG A 22 -2.73 -9.09 8.01
N LYS A 23 -3.98 -9.00 7.54
CA LYS A 23 -5.06 -9.84 8.07
C LYS A 23 -4.84 -11.32 7.76
N ALA A 24 -4.29 -11.62 6.59
CA ALA A 24 -3.96 -13.00 6.22
C ALA A 24 -2.93 -13.61 7.16
N LEU A 25 -2.03 -12.77 7.70
CA LEU A 25 -1.05 -13.21 8.69
C LEU A 25 -1.63 -13.24 10.11
N GLY A 26 -2.88 -12.84 10.30
CA GLY A 26 -3.50 -12.79 11.62
C GLY A 26 -2.93 -11.72 12.53
N ARG A 27 -2.37 -10.65 11.96
CA ARG A 27 -1.71 -9.59 12.74
C ARG A 27 -2.57 -8.34 12.85
N THR A 28 -2.44 -7.64 13.97
CA THR A 28 -3.11 -6.37 14.19
C THR A 28 -2.27 -5.22 13.66
N GLN A 29 -2.90 -4.06 13.48
CA GLN A 29 -2.16 -2.84 13.15
C GLN A 29 -1.14 -2.51 14.23
N LYS A 30 -1.50 -2.73 15.48
CA LYS A 30 -0.59 -2.48 16.61
C LYS A 30 0.64 -3.37 16.55
N TRP A 31 0.45 -4.65 16.18
CA TRP A 31 1.59 -5.56 16.06
C TRP A 31 2.56 -5.07 14.99
N VAL A 32 2.03 -4.69 13.82
CA VAL A 32 2.86 -4.19 12.72
C VAL A 32 3.58 -2.91 13.14
N ALA A 33 2.85 -2.00 13.78
CA ALA A 33 3.42 -0.73 14.24
C ALA A 33 4.58 -0.97 15.20
N ASN A 34 4.42 -1.91 16.13
CA ASN A 34 5.48 -2.26 17.09
C ASN A 34 6.71 -2.84 16.38
N GLN A 35 6.49 -3.69 15.37
CA GLN A 35 7.60 -4.25 14.60
C GLN A 35 8.37 -3.17 13.84
N CYS A 36 7.67 -2.16 13.36
CA CYS A 36 8.24 -1.09 12.56
C CYS A 36 8.71 0.12 13.39
N ARG A 37 8.42 0.13 14.67
CA ARG A 37 8.70 1.26 15.57
C ARG A 37 8.02 2.54 15.10
N ILE A 38 6.76 2.42 14.70
CA ILE A 38 5.91 3.53 14.28
C ILE A 38 4.60 3.47 15.06
N ARG A 39 3.78 4.48 14.88
CA ARG A 39 2.47 4.52 15.54
C ARG A 39 1.47 3.66 14.79
N ALA A 40 0.52 3.05 15.53
CA ALA A 40 -0.57 2.30 14.92
C ALA A 40 -1.38 3.18 13.97
N ALA A 41 -1.54 4.47 14.29
CA ALA A 41 -2.21 5.43 13.41
C ALA A 41 -1.53 5.52 12.05
N THR A 42 -0.21 5.43 12.00
CA THR A 42 0.55 5.46 10.74
C THR A 42 0.22 4.24 9.89
N VAL A 43 0.14 3.06 10.50
CA VAL A 43 -0.27 1.85 9.78
C VAL A 43 -1.68 2.02 9.23
N SER A 44 -2.59 2.56 10.03
CA SER A 44 -3.96 2.83 9.59
C SER A 44 -3.99 3.80 8.41
N TYR A 45 -3.18 4.85 8.45
CA TYR A 45 -3.09 5.82 7.35
C TYR A 45 -2.63 5.15 6.05
N ILE A 46 -1.61 4.28 6.13
CA ILE A 46 -1.14 3.53 4.96
C ILE A 46 -2.28 2.67 4.40
N GLU A 47 -2.97 1.94 5.26
CA GLU A 47 -4.04 1.03 4.84
C GLU A 47 -5.23 1.77 4.24
N ASN A 48 -5.42 3.02 4.62
CA ASN A 48 -6.50 3.85 4.08
C ASN A 48 -6.05 4.75 2.93
N GLY A 49 -4.85 4.53 2.41
CA GLY A 49 -4.37 5.27 1.25
C GLY A 49 -4.00 6.71 1.52
N LYS A 50 -3.74 7.06 2.76
CA LYS A 50 -3.32 8.41 3.12
C LYS A 50 -1.85 8.61 2.83
N ASN A 51 -1.45 9.87 2.73
CA ASN A 51 -0.08 10.23 2.42
C ASN A 51 0.86 9.89 3.57
N VAL A 52 1.75 8.94 3.33
CA VAL A 52 2.77 8.52 4.27
C VAL A 52 4.07 8.40 3.48
N GLU A 53 5.18 8.73 4.11
CA GLU A 53 6.47 8.64 3.45
C GLU A 53 6.71 7.23 2.88
N MET A 54 7.24 7.17 1.68
CA MET A 54 7.50 5.90 0.99
C MET A 54 8.42 5.00 1.84
N PHE A 55 9.41 5.59 2.50
CA PHE A 55 10.32 4.82 3.35
C PHE A 55 9.55 4.05 4.43
N THR A 56 8.57 4.70 5.05
CA THR A 56 7.74 4.07 6.09
C THR A 56 6.88 2.96 5.50
N VAL A 57 6.31 3.19 4.31
CA VAL A 57 5.54 2.16 3.62
C VAL A 57 6.40 0.93 3.33
N MET A 58 7.64 1.15 2.90
CA MET A 58 8.57 0.05 2.62
C MET A 58 8.90 -0.76 3.87
N ILE A 59 9.05 -0.09 5.01
CA ILE A 59 9.32 -0.78 6.28
C ILE A 59 8.12 -1.66 6.65
N VAL A 60 6.90 -1.15 6.49
CA VAL A 60 5.69 -1.93 6.78
C VAL A 60 5.60 -3.16 5.88
N LEU A 61 5.87 -2.99 4.59
CA LEU A 61 5.90 -4.11 3.65
C LEU A 61 6.92 -5.16 4.09
N THR A 62 8.11 -4.72 4.48
CA THR A 62 9.17 -5.62 4.94
C THR A 62 8.71 -6.41 6.17
N ALA A 63 8.03 -5.76 7.11
CA ALA A 63 7.51 -6.43 8.30
C ALA A 63 6.47 -7.49 7.95
N LEU A 64 5.77 -7.33 6.84
CA LEU A 64 4.80 -8.31 6.35
C LEU A 64 5.42 -9.36 5.43
N GLY A 65 6.72 -9.29 5.18
CA GLY A 65 7.41 -10.20 4.27
C GLY A 65 7.10 -9.92 2.80
N LYS A 66 6.77 -8.68 2.48
CA LYS A 66 6.38 -8.26 1.14
C LYS A 66 7.30 -7.18 0.61
N GLY A 67 7.22 -6.91 -0.67
CA GLY A 67 8.00 -5.86 -1.32
C GLY A 67 7.21 -5.22 -2.44
N LEU A 68 7.79 -4.18 -3.02
CA LEU A 68 7.23 -3.52 -4.18
C LEU A 68 7.97 -3.97 -5.43
N GLN A 69 7.23 -4.02 -6.52
CA GLN A 69 7.77 -4.40 -7.81
C GLN A 69 7.19 -3.45 -8.86
N ILE A 70 8.04 -3.06 -9.80
CA ILE A 70 7.60 -2.26 -10.94
C ILE A 70 7.12 -3.22 -12.02
N VAL A 71 5.89 -3.02 -12.47
CA VAL A 71 5.29 -3.88 -13.50
C VAL A 71 4.80 -3.01 -14.66
N ASP A 72 4.77 -3.61 -15.85
CA ASP A 72 4.18 -2.94 -16.99
C ASP A 72 2.69 -2.86 -16.81
N ARG A 73 2.13 -1.69 -17.13
CA ARG A 73 0.69 -1.47 -17.02
C ARG A 73 0.25 -0.47 -18.09
N HIS A 74 -0.79 -0.82 -18.82
CA HIS A 74 -1.43 0.11 -19.76
C HIS A 74 -2.39 1.01 -18.99
N VAL A 75 -2.12 2.31 -19.06
CA VAL A 75 -2.92 3.31 -18.39
C VAL A 75 -3.33 4.34 -19.43
N ALA A 76 -4.64 4.63 -19.52
CA ALA A 76 -5.12 5.67 -20.42
C ALA A 76 -4.66 7.03 -19.92
N LEU A 77 -4.40 7.96 -20.86
CA LEU A 77 -3.89 9.29 -20.54
C LEU A 77 -4.83 10.04 -19.59
N ASP A 78 -6.13 9.91 -19.80
CA ASP A 78 -7.13 10.56 -18.95
C ASP A 78 -7.08 10.04 -17.51
N GLN A 79 -6.75 8.79 -17.30
CA GLN A 79 -6.57 8.25 -15.96
C GLN A 79 -5.38 8.88 -15.26
N ILE A 80 -4.29 9.10 -15.99
CA ILE A 80 -3.11 9.76 -15.44
C ILE A 80 -3.45 11.19 -15.06
N GLN A 81 -4.16 11.90 -15.91
CA GLN A 81 -4.60 13.26 -15.64
C GLN A 81 -5.50 13.34 -14.41
N GLY A 82 -6.41 12.38 -14.25
CA GLY A 82 -7.29 12.33 -13.10
C GLY A 82 -6.52 12.18 -11.80
N MET A 83 -5.41 11.46 -11.80
CA MET A 83 -4.57 11.31 -10.61
C MET A 83 -3.97 12.64 -10.16
N PHE A 84 -3.57 13.49 -11.11
CA PHE A 84 -2.98 14.78 -10.80
C PHE A 84 -4.03 15.82 -10.45
N ASP A 85 -5.21 15.73 -11.06
CA ASP A 85 -6.28 16.67 -10.81
C ASP A 85 -6.79 16.61 -9.36
N GLU A 86 -6.65 15.47 -8.71
CA GLU A 86 -7.06 15.31 -7.32
C GLU A 86 -6.23 16.12 -6.34
N GLU A 87 -5.09 16.62 -6.77
CA GLU A 87 -4.18 17.39 -5.93
C GLU A 87 -4.52 18.87 -5.86
N ASP A 88 -5.45 19.34 -6.64
CA ASP A 88 -5.80 20.76 -6.69
C ASP A 88 -6.52 21.25 -5.44
#